data_35bdbea3d11667236e05e1fd12494e9b
#
_entry.id   35bdbea3d11667236e05e1fd12494e9b
#
_cell.length_a   1.000
_cell.length_b   1.000
_cell.length_c   1.000
_cell.angle_alpha   90.00
_cell.angle_beta   90.00
_cell.angle_gamma   90.00
#
_symmetry.space_group_name_H-M   'P 1'
#
loop_
_entity.id
_entity.type
_entity.pdbx_description
1 polymer ?
#
loop_
_entity_poly.entity_id
_entity_poly.type
_entity_poly.pdbx_seq_one_letter_code
_entity_poly.pdbx_strand_id
1 'polypeptide(L)'
;MPKIEKTKTGYRARVSTGERLPSGGYRYISLSAATKAEVRRMVADFDEDRESALSARLAGRVTLAQAMDEYIETCRAAGRSPSTIRGYVLMQKNGFDALLDLPLSKITRSNLQAVVNSWVQSGATPKTVRNKLGLLSAAMKHADVEPPMRKLVLPNAERKEMIIPQDEDVQRALFYLRAHNGNLYVAVVLAATLGLRRGEIAALTMDDFDFDAGTVTINKAYTMDEHGKYILKAPKSRSGNRVIRGLDALVVSAVRNFGHQPPQTVTSMNPTVITDAYMRVRDKLALPGRFHDLRHYAASVMAALNVPPKYAQERMGHATLDMLNRVYQHTMDKKRDAVADAIATHNAALLSGQSCQYK
;
A
#
# COMPACT_ATOMS: atom_id res chain seq x y z
N MET A 1 23.84 32.68 -3.62
CA MET A 1 24.08 33.44 -2.38
C MET A 1 24.55 34.84 -2.75
N PRO A 2 24.04 35.89 -2.10
CA PRO A 2 24.49 37.25 -2.35
C PRO A 2 25.98 37.42 -1.95
N LYS A 3 26.68 38.30 -2.64
CA LYS A 3 28.10 38.61 -2.40
C LYS A 3 28.20 39.32 -1.04
N ILE A 4 29.06 38.79 -0.16
CA ILE A 4 29.35 39.41 1.14
C ILE A 4 30.63 40.24 0.99
N GLU A 5 30.51 41.53 1.20
CA GLU A 5 31.61 42.51 1.07
C GLU A 5 32.13 42.95 2.44
N LYS A 6 33.43 43.14 2.56
CA LYS A 6 34.06 43.70 3.77
C LYS A 6 33.85 45.22 3.78
N THR A 7 33.39 45.77 4.86
CA THR A 7 33.25 47.22 5.10
C THR A 7 34.30 47.70 6.12
N LYS A 8 34.38 49.01 6.37
CA LYS A 8 35.29 49.55 7.36
C LYS A 8 35.01 49.07 8.81
N THR A 9 33.77 48.67 9.08
CA THR A 9 33.33 48.29 10.44
C THR A 9 32.81 46.84 10.55
N GLY A 10 32.96 46.00 9.47
CA GLY A 10 32.51 44.63 9.49
C GLY A 10 32.28 44.06 8.09
N TYR A 11 31.16 43.38 7.89
CA TYR A 11 30.76 42.74 6.63
C TYR A 11 29.32 43.14 6.28
N ARG A 12 28.98 43.16 5.00
CA ARG A 12 27.66 43.50 4.48
C ARG A 12 27.31 42.60 3.30
N ALA A 13 26.03 42.20 3.21
CA ALA A 13 25.41 41.59 2.05
C ALA A 13 24.23 42.44 1.59
N ARG A 14 24.02 42.52 0.27
CA ARG A 14 22.85 43.15 -0.31
C ARG A 14 21.92 42.08 -0.86
N VAL A 15 20.71 41.97 -0.31
CA VAL A 15 19.73 40.96 -0.64
C VAL A 15 18.50 41.60 -1.31
N SER A 16 17.95 40.93 -2.31
CA SER A 16 16.74 41.39 -3.01
C SER A 16 15.51 40.98 -2.18
N THR A 17 14.59 41.93 -1.97
CA THR A 17 13.28 41.64 -1.37
C THR A 17 12.34 40.87 -2.31
N GLY A 18 12.68 40.78 -3.61
CA GLY A 18 11.77 40.26 -4.63
C GLY A 18 10.68 41.26 -5.10
N GLU A 19 10.56 42.41 -4.45
CA GLU A 19 9.61 43.45 -4.82
C GLU A 19 10.11 44.22 -6.05
N ARG A 20 9.25 44.34 -7.08
CA ARG A 20 9.53 45.20 -8.24
C ARG A 20 9.16 46.65 -7.94
N LEU A 21 10.10 47.54 -8.20
CA LEU A 21 9.86 48.98 -8.14
C LEU A 21 9.10 49.46 -9.39
N PRO A 22 8.34 50.56 -9.30
CA PRO A 22 7.68 51.15 -10.45
C PRO A 22 8.64 51.50 -11.61
N SER A 23 9.94 51.69 -11.29
CA SER A 23 11.03 51.93 -12.25
C SER A 23 11.55 50.66 -12.97
N GLY A 24 10.95 49.49 -12.72
CA GLY A 24 11.32 48.21 -13.36
C GLY A 24 12.44 47.44 -12.66
N GLY A 25 13.09 48.00 -11.63
CA GLY A 25 14.14 47.34 -10.84
C GLY A 25 13.57 46.55 -9.66
N TYR A 26 14.45 45.82 -8.94
CA TYR A 26 14.09 45.17 -7.68
C TYR A 26 14.50 46.01 -6.47
N ARG A 27 13.72 45.92 -5.39
CA ARG A 27 14.07 46.50 -4.10
C ARG A 27 15.11 45.65 -3.38
N TYR A 28 16.13 46.30 -2.81
CA TYR A 28 17.21 45.63 -2.05
C TYR A 28 17.31 46.19 -0.65
N ILE A 29 17.66 45.29 0.31
CA ILE A 29 18.03 45.66 1.65
C ILE A 29 19.48 45.27 1.92
N SER A 30 20.14 45.94 2.88
CA SER A 30 21.51 45.66 3.27
C SER A 30 21.51 45.02 4.67
N LEU A 31 22.09 43.82 4.77
CA LEU A 31 22.31 43.12 6.03
C LEU A 31 23.79 43.31 6.40
N SER A 32 24.07 43.80 7.61
CA SER A 32 25.43 44.09 8.06
C SER A 32 25.66 43.57 9.47
N ALA A 33 26.86 42.99 9.72
CA ALA A 33 27.26 42.50 11.02
C ALA A 33 28.79 42.60 11.19
N ALA A 34 29.30 42.38 12.40
CA ALA A 34 30.72 42.45 12.71
C ALA A 34 31.52 41.31 12.04
N THR A 35 30.92 40.14 11.87
CA THR A 35 31.58 38.97 11.28
C THR A 35 30.90 38.49 10.00
N LYS A 36 31.68 37.87 9.12
CA LYS A 36 31.18 37.25 7.88
C LYS A 36 30.20 36.10 8.17
N ALA A 37 30.37 35.40 9.29
CA ALA A 37 29.50 34.29 9.70
C ALA A 37 28.12 34.79 10.09
N GLU A 38 28.05 35.90 10.85
CA GLU A 38 26.77 36.53 11.22
C GLU A 38 26.01 37.04 10.01
N VAL A 39 26.68 37.67 9.03
CA VAL A 39 26.02 38.14 7.80
C VAL A 39 25.48 36.93 7.01
N ARG A 40 26.18 35.80 6.96
CA ARG A 40 25.70 34.57 6.32
C ARG A 40 24.42 34.07 7.00
N ARG A 41 24.41 34.06 8.34
CA ARG A 41 23.23 33.66 9.11
C ARG A 41 22.05 34.60 8.84
N MET A 42 22.26 35.92 8.91
CA MET A 42 21.20 36.90 8.59
C MET A 42 20.66 36.76 7.18
N VAL A 43 21.50 36.40 6.19
CA VAL A 43 21.06 36.14 4.81
C VAL A 43 20.22 34.89 4.76
N ALA A 44 20.61 33.80 5.45
CA ALA A 44 19.83 32.58 5.50
C ALA A 44 18.45 32.78 6.18
N ASP A 45 18.44 33.46 7.34
CA ASP A 45 17.21 33.79 8.07
C ASP A 45 16.27 34.66 7.20
N PHE A 46 16.83 35.66 6.46
CA PHE A 46 16.06 36.50 5.53
C PHE A 46 15.50 35.73 4.33
N ASP A 47 16.27 34.80 3.75
CA ASP A 47 15.79 33.96 2.65
C ASP A 47 14.69 33.02 3.13
N GLU A 48 14.80 32.44 4.33
CA GLU A 48 13.77 31.61 4.97
C GLU A 48 12.47 32.40 5.25
N ASP A 49 12.58 33.61 5.82
CA ASP A 49 11.44 34.51 6.03
C ASP A 49 10.74 34.89 4.73
N ARG A 50 11.52 35.14 3.66
CA ARG A 50 10.99 35.48 2.34
C ARG A 50 10.27 34.30 1.69
N GLU A 51 10.83 33.11 1.78
CA GLU A 51 10.19 31.88 1.28
C GLU A 51 8.90 31.60 2.04
N SER A 52 8.92 31.77 3.38
CA SER A 52 7.74 31.65 4.22
C SER A 52 6.64 32.64 3.87
N ALA A 53 6.99 33.92 3.64
CA ALA A 53 6.03 34.95 3.21
C ALA A 53 5.46 34.67 1.82
N LEU A 54 6.27 34.15 0.87
CA LEU A 54 5.82 33.76 -0.46
C LEU A 54 4.88 32.57 -0.38
N SER A 55 5.25 31.55 0.39
CA SER A 55 4.42 30.38 0.64
C SER A 55 3.06 30.76 1.27
N ALA A 56 3.06 31.63 2.29
CA ALA A 56 1.84 32.14 2.89
C ALA A 56 0.95 32.90 1.89
N ARG A 57 1.56 33.67 0.97
CA ARG A 57 0.83 34.40 -0.09
C ARG A 57 0.24 33.45 -1.13
N LEU A 58 0.98 32.42 -1.53
CA LEU A 58 0.51 31.36 -2.42
C LEU A 58 -0.60 30.55 -1.76
N ALA A 59 -0.44 30.16 -0.50
CA ALA A 59 -1.46 29.47 0.29
C ALA A 59 -2.78 30.24 0.40
N GLY A 60 -2.75 31.58 0.30
CA GLY A 60 -3.93 32.41 0.25
C GLY A 60 -4.66 32.44 -1.10
N ARG A 61 -4.06 31.89 -2.15
CA ARG A 61 -4.59 31.89 -3.52
C ARG A 61 -4.92 30.51 -4.05
N VAL A 62 -4.13 29.50 -3.67
CA VAL A 62 -4.30 28.11 -4.12
C VAL A 62 -5.38 27.43 -3.28
N THR A 63 -6.39 26.86 -3.93
CA THR A 63 -7.42 26.05 -3.26
C THR A 63 -6.91 24.63 -2.98
N LEU A 64 -7.60 23.90 -2.09
CA LEU A 64 -7.29 22.49 -1.84
C LEU A 64 -7.45 21.64 -3.09
N ALA A 65 -8.47 21.91 -3.91
CA ALA A 65 -8.67 21.22 -5.18
C ALA A 65 -7.45 21.34 -6.08
N GLN A 66 -6.97 22.59 -6.30
CA GLN A 66 -5.78 22.86 -7.13
C GLN A 66 -4.53 22.18 -6.58
N ALA A 67 -4.30 22.24 -5.27
CA ALA A 67 -3.15 21.57 -4.65
C ALA A 67 -3.21 20.04 -4.77
N MET A 68 -4.39 19.44 -4.66
CA MET A 68 -4.59 18.01 -4.88
C MET A 68 -4.37 17.62 -6.33
N ASP A 69 -4.88 18.40 -7.28
CA ASP A 69 -4.68 18.15 -8.72
C ASP A 69 -3.19 18.16 -9.06
N GLU A 70 -2.47 19.18 -8.62
CA GLU A 70 -1.03 19.32 -8.87
C GLU A 70 -0.23 18.17 -8.22
N TYR A 71 -0.56 17.80 -7.00
CA TYR A 71 0.07 16.67 -6.33
C TYR A 71 -0.21 15.35 -7.05
N ILE A 72 -1.43 15.13 -7.52
CA ILE A 72 -1.82 13.93 -8.27
C ILE A 72 -1.06 13.87 -9.60
N GLU A 73 -0.95 15.00 -10.33
CA GLU A 73 -0.16 15.08 -11.56
C GLU A 73 1.32 14.80 -11.31
N THR A 74 1.89 15.37 -10.26
CA THR A 74 3.28 15.08 -9.85
C THR A 74 3.47 13.60 -9.54
N CYS A 75 2.52 12.98 -8.83
CA CYS A 75 2.55 11.54 -8.57
C CYS A 75 2.44 10.70 -9.84
N ARG A 76 1.67 11.17 -10.85
CA ARG A 76 1.53 10.53 -12.16
C ARG A 76 2.83 10.61 -12.94
N ALA A 77 3.44 11.79 -13.01
CA ALA A 77 4.74 12.01 -13.65
C ALA A 77 5.86 11.19 -12.98
N ALA A 78 5.83 11.04 -11.67
CA ALA A 78 6.76 10.21 -10.91
C ALA A 78 6.51 8.67 -11.05
N GLY A 79 5.58 8.24 -11.92
CA GLY A 79 5.31 6.83 -12.18
C GLY A 79 4.63 6.08 -11.03
N ARG A 80 3.90 6.78 -10.14
CA ARG A 80 3.08 6.11 -9.12
C ARG A 80 2.10 5.16 -9.76
N SER A 81 1.69 4.13 -9.02
CA SER A 81 0.82 3.10 -9.60
C SER A 81 -0.54 3.66 -10.02
N PRO A 82 -1.08 3.22 -11.18
CA PRO A 82 -2.40 3.64 -11.65
C PRO A 82 -3.49 3.45 -10.60
N SER A 83 -3.47 2.36 -9.85
CA SER A 83 -4.41 2.13 -8.74
C SER A 83 -4.26 3.12 -7.58
N THR A 84 -3.04 3.63 -7.35
CA THR A 84 -2.80 4.69 -6.33
C THR A 84 -3.37 6.02 -6.83
N ILE A 85 -3.08 6.37 -8.08
CA ILE A 85 -3.64 7.59 -8.71
C ILE A 85 -5.17 7.53 -8.70
N ARG A 86 -5.76 6.40 -9.14
CA ARG A 86 -7.21 6.17 -9.04
C ARG A 86 -7.74 6.38 -7.62
N GLY A 87 -7.05 5.85 -6.62
CA GLY A 87 -7.42 6.04 -5.21
C GLY A 87 -7.42 7.51 -4.81
N TYR A 88 -6.44 8.29 -5.23
CA TYR A 88 -6.36 9.73 -4.95
C TYR A 88 -7.49 10.51 -5.64
N VAL A 89 -7.72 10.27 -6.93
CA VAL A 89 -8.81 10.90 -7.71
C VAL A 89 -10.17 10.60 -7.07
N LEU A 90 -10.43 9.35 -6.69
CA LEU A 90 -11.69 8.98 -6.04
C LEU A 90 -11.84 9.59 -4.64
N MET A 91 -10.75 9.69 -3.87
CA MET A 91 -10.79 10.34 -2.56
C MET A 91 -11.04 11.85 -2.69
N GLN A 92 -10.40 12.51 -3.65
CA GLN A 92 -10.64 13.93 -3.94
C GLN A 92 -12.10 14.16 -4.32
N LYS A 93 -12.63 13.39 -5.29
CA LYS A 93 -13.99 13.53 -5.79
C LYS A 93 -15.08 13.27 -4.73
N ASN A 94 -14.85 12.37 -3.78
CA ASN A 94 -15.88 11.89 -2.86
C ASN A 94 -15.54 12.13 -1.38
N GLY A 95 -14.69 13.07 -1.08
CA GLY A 95 -14.22 13.14 0.30
C GLY A 95 -13.94 14.52 0.88
N PHE A 96 -13.91 15.57 0.07
CA PHE A 96 -13.44 16.86 0.53
C PHE A 96 -14.36 18.02 0.13
N ASP A 97 -15.61 17.75 -0.24
CA ASP A 97 -16.55 18.75 -0.81
C ASP A 97 -16.57 20.08 -0.04
N ALA A 98 -16.56 20.01 1.30
CA ALA A 98 -16.54 21.18 2.16
C ALA A 98 -15.21 21.95 2.21
N LEU A 99 -14.13 21.40 1.64
CA LEU A 99 -12.78 21.97 1.72
C LEU A 99 -12.18 22.29 0.35
N LEU A 100 -12.67 21.68 -0.73
CA LEU A 100 -12.03 21.75 -2.07
C LEU A 100 -11.85 23.19 -2.55
N ASP A 101 -12.85 24.04 -2.36
CA ASP A 101 -12.83 25.43 -2.83
C ASP A 101 -12.17 26.40 -1.83
N LEU A 102 -11.79 25.90 -0.64
CA LEU A 102 -11.12 26.73 0.34
C LEU A 102 -9.65 26.95 -0.03
N PRO A 103 -9.17 28.21 0.04
CA PRO A 103 -7.73 28.47 0.03
C PRO A 103 -7.02 27.70 1.12
N LEU A 104 -5.82 27.18 0.86
CA LEU A 104 -5.05 26.37 1.79
C LEU A 104 -4.84 27.07 3.15
N SER A 105 -4.65 28.41 3.14
CA SER A 105 -4.53 29.25 4.34
C SER A 105 -5.79 29.32 5.21
N LYS A 106 -6.95 28.97 4.67
CA LYS A 106 -8.24 28.94 5.37
C LYS A 106 -8.61 27.57 5.92
N ILE A 107 -7.83 26.56 5.60
CA ILE A 107 -8.03 25.20 6.15
C ILE A 107 -7.49 25.18 7.58
N THR A 108 -8.40 25.19 8.52
CA THR A 108 -8.09 25.16 9.97
C THR A 108 -8.28 23.77 10.54
N ARG A 109 -7.73 23.53 11.74
CA ARG A 109 -7.99 22.31 12.50
C ARG A 109 -9.50 22.09 12.72
N SER A 110 -10.26 23.16 12.96
CA SER A 110 -11.71 23.07 13.16
C SER A 110 -12.45 22.56 11.93
N ASN A 111 -12.11 23.09 10.73
CA ASN A 111 -12.64 22.60 9.46
C ASN A 111 -12.32 21.13 9.25
N LEU A 112 -11.06 20.72 9.48
CA LEU A 112 -10.64 19.32 9.34
C LEU A 112 -11.36 18.41 10.32
N GLN A 113 -11.56 18.83 11.58
CA GLN A 113 -12.27 18.03 12.55
C GLN A 113 -13.74 17.86 12.17
N ALA A 114 -14.39 18.90 11.68
CA ALA A 114 -15.77 18.82 11.20
C ALA A 114 -15.91 17.82 10.04
N VAL A 115 -14.97 17.85 9.09
CA VAL A 115 -14.97 16.93 7.95
C VAL A 115 -14.65 15.49 8.41
N VAL A 116 -13.72 15.29 9.31
CA VAL A 116 -13.43 13.95 9.92
C VAL A 116 -14.70 13.41 10.60
N ASN A 117 -15.41 14.23 11.37
CA ASN A 117 -16.64 13.82 12.03
C ASN A 117 -17.72 13.44 11.01
N SER A 118 -17.88 14.21 9.93
CA SER A 118 -18.80 13.90 8.83
C SER A 118 -18.45 12.56 8.15
N TRP A 119 -17.17 12.30 7.87
CA TRP A 119 -16.76 11.00 7.31
C TRP A 119 -17.09 9.83 8.24
N VAL A 120 -16.87 10.00 9.55
CA VAL A 120 -17.20 8.95 10.53
C VAL A 120 -18.72 8.72 10.58
N GLN A 121 -19.52 9.78 10.61
CA GLN A 121 -20.97 9.71 10.58
C GLN A 121 -21.52 9.03 9.32
N SER A 122 -20.85 9.24 8.17
CA SER A 122 -21.19 8.54 6.91
C SER A 122 -20.65 7.10 6.83
N GLY A 123 -20.11 6.54 7.92
CA GLY A 123 -19.64 5.16 8.00
C GLY A 123 -18.23 4.92 7.48
N ALA A 124 -17.41 5.97 7.31
CA ALA A 124 -16.01 5.77 6.90
C ALA A 124 -15.21 5.05 7.98
N THR A 125 -14.49 4.02 7.57
CA THR A 125 -13.61 3.27 8.48
C THR A 125 -12.42 4.13 8.93
N PRO A 126 -11.81 3.84 10.11
CA PRO A 126 -10.62 4.54 10.58
C PRO A 126 -9.46 4.55 9.57
N LYS A 127 -9.32 3.48 8.78
CA LYS A 127 -8.34 3.39 7.70
C LYS A 127 -8.67 4.35 6.57
N THR A 128 -9.93 4.45 6.17
CA THR A 128 -10.41 5.38 5.15
C THR A 128 -10.13 6.83 5.55
N VAL A 129 -10.46 7.18 6.80
CA VAL A 129 -10.19 8.52 7.36
C VAL A 129 -8.70 8.84 7.30
N ARG A 130 -7.82 7.92 7.74
CA ARG A 130 -6.36 8.12 7.68
C ARG A 130 -5.85 8.27 6.24
N ASN A 131 -6.38 7.50 5.29
CA ASN A 131 -5.99 7.60 3.88
C ASN A 131 -6.37 8.96 3.29
N LYS A 132 -7.58 9.46 3.57
CA LYS A 132 -8.02 10.78 3.12
C LYS A 132 -7.15 11.89 3.73
N LEU A 133 -6.91 11.87 5.03
CA LEU A 133 -6.02 12.81 5.70
C LEU A 133 -4.58 12.74 5.16
N GLY A 134 -4.11 11.53 4.82
CA GLY A 134 -2.80 11.33 4.20
C GLY A 134 -2.69 12.01 2.84
N LEU A 135 -3.72 11.93 2.00
CA LEU A 135 -3.76 12.64 0.72
C LEU A 135 -3.77 14.15 0.92
N LEU A 136 -4.64 14.67 1.80
CA LEU A 136 -4.70 16.10 2.12
C LEU A 136 -3.34 16.61 2.62
N SER A 137 -2.74 15.91 3.58
CA SER A 137 -1.44 16.28 4.12
C SER A 137 -0.35 16.30 3.05
N ALA A 138 -0.34 15.31 2.16
CA ALA A 138 0.64 15.24 1.09
C ALA A 138 0.46 16.38 0.06
N ALA A 139 -0.78 16.70 -0.30
CA ALA A 139 -1.09 17.79 -1.23
C ALA A 139 -0.74 19.17 -0.64
N MET A 140 -1.09 19.41 0.64
CA MET A 140 -0.73 20.67 1.31
C MET A 140 0.78 20.85 1.45
N LYS A 141 1.51 19.79 1.85
CA LYS A 141 2.96 19.80 1.93
C LYS A 141 3.64 19.99 0.58
N HIS A 142 3.06 19.44 -0.48
CA HIS A 142 3.54 19.65 -1.85
C HIS A 142 3.41 21.13 -2.28
N ALA A 143 2.44 21.84 -1.75
CA ALA A 143 2.25 23.28 -1.95
C ALA A 143 2.96 24.13 -0.85
N ASP A 144 3.93 23.56 -0.14
CA ASP A 144 4.70 24.20 0.94
C ASP A 144 3.84 24.78 2.07
N VAL A 145 2.69 24.14 2.36
CA VAL A 145 1.78 24.53 3.44
C VAL A 145 1.69 23.40 4.48
N GLU A 146 2.00 23.71 5.73
CA GLU A 146 1.89 22.73 6.81
C GLU A 146 0.41 22.42 7.14
N PRO A 147 -0.05 21.17 7.01
CA PRO A 147 -1.43 20.82 7.27
C PRO A 147 -1.75 20.89 8.77
N PRO A 148 -2.91 21.44 9.18
CA PRO A 148 -3.27 21.62 10.58
C PRO A 148 -3.75 20.32 11.25
N MET A 149 -2.89 19.28 11.22
CA MET A 149 -3.19 17.93 11.71
C MET A 149 -3.05 17.77 13.22
N ARG A 150 -2.36 18.70 13.87
CA ARG A 150 -2.04 18.61 15.31
C ARG A 150 -3.33 18.60 16.14
N LYS A 151 -3.43 17.66 17.08
CA LYS A 151 -4.57 17.49 17.99
C LYS A 151 -5.91 17.17 17.29
N LEU A 152 -5.91 16.60 16.08
CA LEU A 152 -7.12 16.02 15.52
C LEU A 152 -7.51 14.76 16.30
N VAL A 153 -8.80 14.65 16.62
CA VAL A 153 -9.38 13.44 17.20
C VAL A 153 -9.78 12.51 16.07
N LEU A 154 -9.16 11.35 16.01
CA LEU A 154 -9.38 10.36 14.95
C LEU A 154 -10.13 9.15 15.51
N PRO A 155 -10.93 8.46 14.68
CA PRO A 155 -11.58 7.24 15.11
C PRO A 155 -10.56 6.15 15.44
N ASN A 156 -10.83 5.42 16.53
CA ASN A 156 -10.00 4.29 16.95
C ASN A 156 -10.04 3.17 15.91
N ALA A 157 -8.88 2.61 15.61
CA ALA A 157 -8.79 1.42 14.77
C ALA A 157 -8.91 0.19 15.67
N GLU A 158 -10.05 -0.47 15.65
CA GLU A 158 -10.14 -1.81 16.19
C GLU A 158 -9.28 -2.75 15.35
N ARG A 159 -8.49 -3.59 16.01
CA ARG A 159 -7.81 -4.69 15.34
C ARG A 159 -8.86 -5.73 14.94
N LYS A 160 -9.20 -5.76 13.65
CA LYS A 160 -10.00 -6.87 13.13
C LYS A 160 -9.13 -8.12 13.18
N GLU A 161 -9.65 -9.18 13.75
CA GLU A 161 -9.02 -10.49 13.67
C GLU A 161 -8.86 -10.91 12.21
N MET A 162 -7.75 -11.59 11.94
CA MET A 162 -7.47 -12.13 10.63
C MET A 162 -8.32 -13.39 10.45
N ILE A 163 -9.19 -13.38 9.46
CA ILE A 163 -9.97 -14.56 9.09
C ILE A 163 -9.11 -15.39 8.15
N ILE A 164 -8.74 -16.60 8.59
CA ILE A 164 -8.04 -17.59 7.76
C ILE A 164 -9.01 -18.76 7.57
N PRO A 165 -9.45 -19.08 6.32
CA PRO A 165 -10.23 -20.27 6.05
C PRO A 165 -9.53 -21.54 6.56
N GLN A 166 -10.28 -22.55 6.98
CA GLN A 166 -9.74 -23.84 7.36
C GLN A 166 -9.70 -24.78 6.13
N ASP A 167 -9.04 -25.92 6.27
CA ASP A 167 -8.90 -26.90 5.19
C ASP A 167 -10.27 -27.35 4.64
N GLU A 168 -11.24 -27.57 5.53
CA GLU A 168 -12.59 -27.99 5.19
C GLU A 168 -13.33 -26.92 4.38
N ASP A 169 -13.12 -25.64 4.69
CA ASP A 169 -13.73 -24.54 3.95
C ASP A 169 -13.20 -24.48 2.51
N VAL A 170 -11.88 -24.63 2.37
CA VAL A 170 -11.21 -24.65 1.06
C VAL A 170 -11.65 -25.88 0.27
N GLN A 171 -11.70 -27.06 0.88
CA GLN A 171 -12.18 -28.29 0.26
C GLN A 171 -13.63 -28.16 -0.24
N ARG A 172 -14.52 -27.62 0.57
CA ARG A 172 -15.93 -27.36 0.19
C ARG A 172 -16.02 -26.41 -1.00
N ALA A 173 -15.21 -25.33 -1.00
CA ALA A 173 -15.15 -24.39 -2.12
C ALA A 173 -14.67 -25.08 -3.40
N LEU A 174 -13.57 -25.83 -3.33
CA LEU A 174 -12.98 -26.52 -4.47
C LEU A 174 -13.94 -27.58 -5.05
N PHE A 175 -14.56 -28.41 -4.18
CA PHE A 175 -15.51 -29.41 -4.62
C PHE A 175 -16.70 -28.80 -5.36
N TYR A 176 -17.30 -27.76 -4.80
CA TYR A 176 -18.41 -27.04 -5.43
C TYR A 176 -17.98 -26.43 -6.78
N LEU A 177 -16.86 -25.70 -6.78
CA LEU A 177 -16.41 -24.95 -7.96
C LEU A 177 -16.01 -25.85 -9.13
N ARG A 178 -15.42 -27.02 -8.85
CA ARG A 178 -15.04 -27.98 -9.88
C ARG A 178 -16.24 -28.41 -10.72
N ALA A 179 -17.42 -28.51 -10.12
CA ALA A 179 -18.65 -28.91 -10.82
C ALA A 179 -19.42 -27.73 -11.45
N HIS A 180 -19.24 -26.49 -10.94
CA HIS A 180 -20.13 -25.39 -11.29
C HIS A 180 -19.45 -24.20 -11.96
N ASN A 181 -18.13 -24.00 -11.78
CA ASN A 181 -17.41 -22.86 -12.32
C ASN A 181 -15.92 -23.14 -12.44
N GLY A 182 -15.48 -23.72 -13.55
CA GLY A 182 -14.09 -24.06 -13.81
C GLY A 182 -13.13 -22.87 -13.78
N ASN A 183 -13.54 -21.71 -14.27
CA ASN A 183 -12.73 -20.48 -14.24
C ASN A 183 -12.41 -20.05 -12.81
N LEU A 184 -13.43 -20.00 -11.95
CA LEU A 184 -13.24 -19.64 -10.55
C LEU A 184 -12.53 -20.78 -9.77
N TYR A 185 -12.73 -22.03 -10.16
CA TYR A 185 -11.99 -23.17 -9.61
C TYR A 185 -10.48 -22.99 -9.78
N VAL A 186 -10.02 -22.71 -11.01
CA VAL A 186 -8.60 -22.40 -11.28
C VAL A 186 -8.12 -21.24 -10.41
N ALA A 187 -8.88 -20.16 -10.34
CA ALA A 187 -8.50 -19.00 -9.54
C ALA A 187 -8.35 -19.32 -8.03
N VAL A 188 -9.27 -20.12 -7.48
CA VAL A 188 -9.23 -20.53 -6.07
C VAL A 188 -8.07 -21.50 -5.82
N VAL A 189 -7.82 -22.47 -6.69
CA VAL A 189 -6.66 -23.37 -6.61
C VAL A 189 -5.37 -22.54 -6.56
N LEU A 190 -5.16 -21.64 -7.53
CA LEU A 190 -3.94 -20.81 -7.60
C LEU A 190 -3.76 -19.90 -6.38
N ALA A 191 -4.87 -19.37 -5.84
CA ALA A 191 -4.82 -18.54 -4.63
C ALA A 191 -4.49 -19.35 -3.38
N ALA A 192 -5.13 -20.52 -3.20
CA ALA A 192 -5.02 -21.33 -1.98
C ALA A 192 -3.72 -22.15 -1.93
N THR A 193 -3.16 -22.57 -3.08
CA THR A 193 -1.94 -23.40 -3.11
C THR A 193 -0.66 -22.60 -3.34
N LEU A 194 -0.69 -21.67 -4.30
CA LEU A 194 0.48 -20.85 -4.66
C LEU A 194 0.50 -19.49 -3.97
N GLY A 195 -0.59 -19.11 -3.30
CA GLY A 195 -0.70 -17.83 -2.61
C GLY A 195 -0.70 -16.62 -3.56
N LEU A 196 -1.16 -16.76 -4.79
CA LEU A 196 -1.13 -15.69 -5.79
C LEU A 196 -2.14 -14.57 -5.47
N ARG A 197 -1.79 -13.35 -5.87
CA ARG A 197 -2.74 -12.22 -5.80
C ARG A 197 -3.77 -12.31 -6.92
N ARG A 198 -5.00 -11.85 -6.70
CA ARG A 198 -6.06 -11.88 -7.70
C ARG A 198 -5.67 -11.23 -9.04
N GLY A 199 -4.88 -10.15 -9.00
CA GLY A 199 -4.40 -9.47 -10.21
C GLY A 199 -3.32 -10.26 -10.95
N GLU A 200 -2.50 -11.02 -10.25
CA GLU A 200 -1.54 -11.98 -10.82
C GLU A 200 -2.31 -13.12 -11.50
N ILE A 201 -3.25 -13.75 -10.79
CA ILE A 201 -4.08 -14.86 -11.30
C ILE A 201 -4.83 -14.46 -12.57
N ALA A 202 -5.48 -13.30 -12.55
CA ALA A 202 -6.22 -12.81 -13.71
C ALA A 202 -5.36 -12.54 -14.95
N ALA A 203 -4.04 -12.35 -14.76
CA ALA A 203 -3.10 -12.05 -15.85
C ALA A 203 -2.36 -13.28 -16.39
N LEU A 204 -2.43 -14.43 -15.70
CA LEU A 204 -1.74 -15.65 -16.14
C LEU A 204 -2.32 -16.21 -17.41
N THR A 205 -1.43 -16.67 -18.30
CA THR A 205 -1.73 -17.44 -19.51
C THR A 205 -1.11 -18.83 -19.42
N MET A 206 -1.45 -19.75 -20.30
CA MET A 206 -0.83 -21.07 -20.36
C MET A 206 0.69 -21.00 -20.58
N ASP A 207 1.16 -20.01 -21.33
CA ASP A 207 2.59 -19.81 -21.61
C ASP A 207 3.42 -19.46 -20.39
N ASP A 208 2.78 -19.04 -19.28
CA ASP A 208 3.48 -18.78 -18.02
C ASP A 208 3.80 -20.06 -17.24
N PHE A 209 3.22 -21.22 -17.65
CA PHE A 209 3.40 -22.53 -17.02
C PHE A 209 4.35 -23.40 -17.83
N ASP A 210 5.38 -23.90 -17.18
CA ASP A 210 6.20 -24.99 -17.68
C ASP A 210 5.85 -26.25 -16.86
N PHE A 211 5.00 -27.08 -17.44
CA PHE A 211 4.51 -28.29 -16.78
C PHE A 211 5.56 -29.39 -16.69
N ASP A 212 6.56 -29.40 -17.56
CA ASP A 212 7.64 -30.39 -17.56
C ASP A 212 8.66 -30.06 -16.48
N ALA A 213 9.01 -28.77 -16.36
CA ALA A 213 9.85 -28.29 -15.26
C ALA A 213 9.07 -28.13 -13.95
N GLY A 214 7.74 -28.24 -13.95
CA GLY A 214 6.88 -28.04 -12.80
C GLY A 214 6.95 -26.60 -12.25
N THR A 215 6.96 -25.60 -13.11
CA THR A 215 7.13 -24.19 -12.71
C THR A 215 6.07 -23.26 -13.30
N VAL A 216 5.82 -22.14 -12.63
CA VAL A 216 5.04 -21.01 -13.15
C VAL A 216 5.76 -19.70 -12.92
N THR A 217 5.78 -18.85 -13.97
CA THR A 217 6.41 -17.53 -13.96
C THR A 217 5.37 -16.45 -13.67
N ILE A 218 5.59 -15.70 -12.60
CA ILE A 218 4.74 -14.56 -12.21
C ILE A 218 5.49 -13.27 -12.50
N ASN A 219 5.18 -12.62 -13.61
CA ASN A 219 5.86 -11.41 -14.09
C ASN A 219 4.90 -10.30 -14.52
N LYS A 220 3.60 -10.49 -14.34
CA LYS A 220 2.54 -9.56 -14.76
C LYS A 220 1.35 -9.63 -13.82
N ALA A 221 0.59 -8.54 -13.75
CA ALA A 221 -0.66 -8.48 -13.00
C ALA A 221 -1.61 -7.45 -13.61
N TYR A 222 -2.89 -7.73 -13.63
CA TYR A 222 -3.89 -6.72 -13.93
C TYR A 222 -4.06 -5.75 -12.76
N THR A 223 -4.04 -4.47 -13.07
CA THR A 223 -4.39 -3.38 -12.15
C THR A 223 -5.41 -2.45 -12.81
N MET A 224 -6.23 -1.79 -12.01
CA MET A 224 -7.22 -0.85 -12.52
C MET A 224 -6.61 0.55 -12.62
N ASP A 225 -6.75 1.22 -13.76
CA ASP A 225 -6.37 2.61 -13.95
C ASP A 225 -7.38 3.60 -13.35
N GLU A 226 -7.15 4.89 -13.50
CA GLU A 226 -8.02 5.95 -12.98
C GLU A 226 -9.41 5.98 -13.65
N HIS A 227 -9.50 5.51 -14.89
CA HIS A 227 -10.76 5.43 -15.65
C HIS A 227 -11.54 4.14 -15.37
N GLY A 228 -11.05 3.27 -14.48
CA GLY A 228 -11.68 2.00 -14.15
C GLY A 228 -11.41 0.88 -15.15
N LYS A 229 -10.48 1.07 -16.09
CA LYS A 229 -10.07 0.06 -17.07
C LYS A 229 -8.93 -0.79 -16.49
N TYR A 230 -8.99 -2.10 -16.75
CA TYR A 230 -7.89 -2.99 -16.41
C TYR A 230 -6.74 -2.85 -17.40
N ILE A 231 -5.56 -2.64 -16.86
CA ILE A 231 -4.30 -2.59 -17.60
C ILE A 231 -3.35 -3.66 -17.07
N LEU A 232 -2.65 -4.30 -17.99
CA LEU A 232 -1.58 -5.25 -17.64
C LEU A 232 -0.34 -4.46 -17.24
N LYS A 233 0.23 -4.80 -16.08
CA LYS A 233 1.42 -4.14 -15.56
C LYS A 233 2.43 -5.16 -15.05
N ALA A 234 3.71 -4.90 -15.30
CA ALA A 234 4.80 -5.61 -14.65
C ALA A 234 4.78 -5.36 -13.13
N PRO A 235 5.21 -6.31 -12.29
CA PRO A 235 5.29 -6.12 -10.85
C PRO A 235 6.17 -4.93 -10.49
N LYS A 236 5.78 -4.18 -9.45
CA LYS A 236 6.50 -2.99 -8.98
C LYS A 236 7.85 -3.28 -8.32
N SER A 237 8.07 -4.49 -7.85
CA SER A 237 9.25 -4.90 -7.10
C SER A 237 9.85 -6.16 -7.69
N ARG A 238 11.16 -6.36 -7.47
CA ARG A 238 11.84 -7.62 -7.81
C ARG A 238 11.15 -8.83 -7.20
N SER A 239 10.59 -8.70 -5.99
CA SER A 239 9.83 -9.75 -5.31
C SER A 239 8.50 -10.11 -6.00
N GLY A 240 7.97 -9.22 -6.84
CA GLY A 240 6.78 -9.49 -7.65
C GLY A 240 7.09 -10.30 -8.91
N ASN A 241 8.32 -10.24 -9.43
CA ASN A 241 8.77 -11.06 -10.54
C ASN A 241 9.47 -12.30 -9.96
N ARG A 242 8.83 -13.45 -10.09
CA ARG A 242 9.29 -14.70 -9.47
C ARG A 242 8.87 -15.92 -10.25
N VAL A 243 9.66 -16.99 -10.14
CA VAL A 243 9.32 -18.33 -10.64
C VAL A 243 8.98 -19.19 -9.42
N ILE A 244 7.76 -19.71 -9.39
CA ILE A 244 7.33 -20.67 -8.38
C ILE A 244 7.60 -22.07 -8.91
N ARG A 245 8.36 -22.87 -8.14
CA ARG A 245 8.73 -24.23 -8.46
C ARG A 245 7.90 -25.24 -7.66
N GLY A 246 7.82 -26.46 -8.15
CA GLY A 246 7.09 -27.55 -7.52
C GLY A 246 5.58 -27.36 -7.63
N LEU A 247 5.07 -27.29 -8.87
CA LEU A 247 3.63 -27.34 -9.12
C LEU A 247 3.14 -28.75 -8.75
N ASP A 248 2.18 -28.82 -7.85
CA ASP A 248 1.55 -30.05 -7.44
C ASP A 248 0.48 -30.53 -8.44
N ALA A 249 0.03 -31.77 -8.27
CA ALA A 249 -0.95 -32.41 -9.15
C ALA A 249 -2.29 -31.66 -9.17
N LEU A 250 -2.67 -30.98 -8.07
CA LEU A 250 -3.90 -30.18 -8.00
C LEU A 250 -3.82 -28.97 -8.90
N VAL A 251 -2.71 -28.23 -8.86
CA VAL A 251 -2.48 -27.05 -9.72
C VAL A 251 -2.42 -27.48 -11.19
N VAL A 252 -1.61 -28.50 -11.51
CA VAL A 252 -1.47 -29.00 -12.88
C VAL A 252 -2.81 -29.47 -13.44
N SER A 253 -3.57 -30.25 -12.68
CA SER A 253 -4.89 -30.74 -13.09
C SER A 253 -5.89 -29.59 -13.25
N ALA A 254 -5.91 -28.62 -12.33
CA ALA A 254 -6.82 -27.49 -12.44
C ALA A 254 -6.55 -26.66 -13.69
N VAL A 255 -5.28 -26.32 -13.96
CA VAL A 255 -4.92 -25.46 -15.10
C VAL A 255 -5.08 -26.21 -16.41
N ARG A 256 -4.69 -27.48 -16.52
CA ARG A 256 -4.85 -28.26 -17.77
C ARG A 256 -6.30 -28.55 -18.13
N ASN A 257 -7.16 -28.84 -17.13
CA ASN A 257 -8.53 -29.29 -17.40
C ASN A 257 -9.53 -28.13 -17.51
N PHE A 258 -9.26 -27.00 -16.86
CA PHE A 258 -10.20 -25.86 -16.77
C PHE A 258 -9.60 -24.55 -17.24
N GLY A 259 -8.28 -24.46 -17.46
CA GLY A 259 -7.63 -23.26 -17.97
C GLY A 259 -7.87 -23.04 -19.46
N HIS A 260 -7.96 -21.78 -19.86
CA HIS A 260 -8.12 -21.40 -21.25
C HIS A 260 -6.77 -21.29 -21.98
N GLN A 261 -6.78 -21.63 -23.26
CA GLN A 261 -5.60 -21.47 -24.11
C GLN A 261 -5.39 -20.02 -24.56
N PRO A 262 -4.16 -19.61 -24.92
CA PRO A 262 -3.90 -18.30 -25.48
C PRO A 262 -4.79 -18.01 -26.70
N PRO A 263 -5.18 -16.75 -26.92
CA PRO A 263 -4.76 -15.52 -26.23
C PRO A 263 -5.47 -15.24 -24.91
N GLN A 264 -6.32 -16.11 -24.42
CA GLN A 264 -7.06 -15.93 -23.18
C GLN A 264 -6.17 -16.19 -21.97
N THR A 265 -6.50 -15.55 -20.83
CA THR A 265 -5.92 -15.90 -19.53
C THR A 265 -6.52 -17.19 -19.02
N VAL A 266 -5.78 -17.93 -18.18
CA VAL A 266 -6.22 -19.26 -17.69
C VAL A 266 -7.57 -19.24 -16.98
N THR A 267 -7.99 -18.09 -16.41
CA THR A 267 -9.29 -17.95 -15.75
C THR A 267 -10.34 -17.25 -16.61
N SER A 268 -9.96 -16.60 -17.71
CA SER A 268 -10.82 -15.68 -18.49
C SER A 268 -11.62 -14.67 -17.66
N MET A 269 -11.17 -14.37 -16.43
CA MET A 269 -11.85 -13.49 -15.47
C MET A 269 -10.95 -12.32 -15.10
N ASN A 270 -11.49 -11.11 -15.09
CA ASN A 270 -10.77 -9.97 -14.52
C ASN A 270 -10.79 -10.00 -12.97
N PRO A 271 -9.93 -9.22 -12.30
CA PRO A 271 -9.81 -9.28 -10.84
C PRO A 271 -11.10 -8.97 -10.05
N THR A 272 -11.98 -8.09 -10.57
CA THR A 272 -13.29 -7.81 -9.93
C THR A 272 -14.22 -9.01 -10.07
N VAL A 273 -14.33 -9.56 -11.26
CA VAL A 273 -15.19 -10.74 -11.53
C VAL A 273 -14.77 -11.94 -10.67
N ILE A 274 -13.46 -12.18 -10.47
CA ILE A 274 -12.96 -13.23 -9.55
C ILE A 274 -13.49 -12.96 -8.12
N THR A 275 -13.36 -11.72 -7.64
CA THR A 275 -13.80 -11.37 -6.28
C THR A 275 -15.30 -11.54 -6.11
N ASP A 276 -16.10 -11.01 -7.05
CA ASP A 276 -17.56 -11.01 -6.95
C ASP A 276 -18.13 -12.42 -7.11
N ALA A 277 -17.54 -13.23 -8.00
CA ALA A 277 -17.91 -14.63 -8.17
C ALA A 277 -17.59 -15.44 -6.90
N TYR A 278 -16.41 -15.22 -6.30
CA TYR A 278 -16.05 -15.89 -5.05
C TYR A 278 -16.99 -15.47 -3.89
N MET A 279 -17.34 -14.18 -3.79
CA MET A 279 -18.26 -13.69 -2.77
C MET A 279 -19.62 -14.40 -2.85
N ARG A 280 -20.16 -14.59 -4.06
CA ARG A 280 -21.42 -15.34 -4.27
C ARG A 280 -21.31 -16.80 -3.82
N VAL A 281 -20.19 -17.47 -4.13
CA VAL A 281 -19.96 -18.86 -3.69
C VAL A 281 -19.77 -18.95 -2.18
N ARG A 282 -18.99 -18.01 -1.62
CA ARG A 282 -18.81 -17.88 -0.17
C ARG A 282 -20.14 -17.77 0.55
N ASP A 283 -21.01 -16.86 0.10
CA ASP A 283 -22.31 -16.64 0.74
C ASP A 283 -23.23 -17.87 0.59
N LYS A 284 -23.22 -18.50 -0.59
CA LYS A 284 -23.99 -19.72 -0.86
C LYS A 284 -23.56 -20.89 0.03
N LEU A 285 -22.27 -21.06 0.29
CA LEU A 285 -21.71 -22.15 1.07
C LEU A 285 -21.46 -21.77 2.54
N ALA A 286 -21.79 -20.54 2.95
CA ALA A 286 -21.50 -19.99 4.28
C ALA A 286 -20.02 -20.16 4.66
N LEU A 287 -19.08 -19.81 3.72
CA LEU A 287 -17.66 -19.90 3.95
C LEU A 287 -17.15 -18.62 4.65
N PRO A 288 -16.10 -18.69 5.46
CA PRO A 288 -15.47 -17.53 6.05
C PRO A 288 -14.58 -16.77 5.04
N GLY A 289 -14.32 -15.48 5.33
CA GLY A 289 -13.31 -14.71 4.64
C GLY A 289 -13.69 -14.22 3.24
N ARG A 290 -12.70 -13.67 2.56
CA ARG A 290 -12.80 -13.11 1.19
C ARG A 290 -11.80 -13.83 0.29
N PHE A 291 -11.88 -13.64 -1.02
CA PHE A 291 -10.93 -14.25 -1.97
C PHE A 291 -9.45 -14.03 -1.59
N HIS A 292 -9.09 -12.85 -1.09
CA HIS A 292 -7.71 -12.57 -0.68
C HIS A 292 -7.27 -13.39 0.55
N ASP A 293 -8.22 -13.82 1.37
CA ASP A 293 -7.94 -14.59 2.57
C ASP A 293 -7.50 -16.03 2.26
N LEU A 294 -7.76 -16.54 1.02
CA LEU A 294 -7.17 -17.76 0.47
C LEU A 294 -5.63 -17.68 0.38
N ARG A 295 -5.10 -16.49 0.13
CA ARG A 295 -3.65 -16.26 0.16
C ARG A 295 -3.11 -16.30 1.61
N HIS A 296 -3.91 -15.85 2.59
CA HIS A 296 -3.55 -16.03 4.01
C HIS A 296 -3.59 -17.51 4.41
N TYR A 297 -4.55 -18.26 3.87
CA TYR A 297 -4.59 -19.72 4.00
C TYR A 297 -3.31 -20.37 3.46
N ALA A 298 -2.88 -20.04 2.23
CA ALA A 298 -1.63 -20.56 1.69
C ALA A 298 -0.41 -20.25 2.59
N ALA A 299 -0.36 -19.05 3.19
CA ALA A 299 0.68 -18.70 4.15
C ALA A 299 0.58 -19.52 5.44
N SER A 300 -0.64 -19.78 5.94
CA SER A 300 -0.83 -20.59 7.15
C SER A 300 -0.44 -22.05 6.95
N VAL A 301 -0.71 -22.62 5.78
CA VAL A 301 -0.25 -23.95 5.39
C VAL A 301 1.29 -24.02 5.40
N MET A 302 1.97 -23.04 4.79
CA MET A 302 3.44 -22.97 4.84
C MET A 302 3.97 -22.85 6.27
N ALA A 303 3.31 -22.04 7.11
CA ALA A 303 3.66 -21.95 8.54
C ALA A 303 3.44 -23.27 9.28
N ALA A 304 2.33 -23.96 9.00
CA ALA A 304 2.04 -25.26 9.60
C ALA A 304 3.05 -26.36 9.23
N LEU A 305 3.60 -26.25 8.00
CA LEU A 305 4.67 -27.11 7.47
C LEU A 305 6.08 -26.65 7.88
N ASN A 306 6.20 -25.69 8.78
CA ASN A 306 7.47 -25.13 9.25
C ASN A 306 8.37 -24.58 8.11
N VAL A 307 7.79 -24.11 7.00
CA VAL A 307 8.55 -23.46 5.92
C VAL A 307 9.17 -22.18 6.46
N PRO A 308 10.49 -21.96 6.30
CA PRO A 308 11.11 -20.73 6.78
C PRO A 308 10.43 -19.47 6.20
N PRO A 309 10.17 -18.43 7.02
CA PRO A 309 9.44 -17.23 6.58
C PRO A 309 10.02 -16.55 5.34
N LYS A 310 11.34 -16.61 5.15
CA LYS A 310 12.00 -16.05 3.99
C LYS A 310 11.61 -16.78 2.69
N TYR A 311 11.57 -18.10 2.68
CA TYR A 311 11.13 -18.89 1.51
C TYR A 311 9.64 -18.66 1.21
N ALA A 312 8.81 -18.61 2.25
CA ALA A 312 7.40 -18.28 2.09
C ALA A 312 7.22 -16.85 1.51
N GLN A 313 8.03 -15.88 1.96
CA GLN A 313 8.04 -14.51 1.41
C GLN A 313 8.38 -14.50 -0.08
N GLU A 314 9.44 -15.19 -0.49
CA GLU A 314 9.88 -15.29 -1.88
C GLU A 314 8.79 -15.97 -2.75
N ARG A 315 8.27 -17.12 -2.32
CA ARG A 315 7.22 -17.85 -3.03
C ARG A 315 5.95 -17.01 -3.22
N MET A 316 5.52 -16.31 -2.19
CA MET A 316 4.32 -15.48 -2.24
C MET A 316 4.57 -14.10 -2.86
N GLY A 317 5.81 -13.64 -2.99
CA GLY A 317 6.14 -12.31 -3.50
C GLY A 317 5.70 -11.18 -2.56
N HIS A 318 5.91 -11.32 -1.26
CA HIS A 318 5.68 -10.25 -0.29
C HIS A 318 6.87 -9.30 -0.25
N ALA A 319 6.59 -7.99 -0.30
CA ALA A 319 7.63 -6.96 -0.20
C ALA A 319 8.23 -6.89 1.23
N THR A 320 7.43 -7.20 2.26
CA THR A 320 7.83 -7.21 3.66
C THR A 320 7.42 -8.50 4.36
N LEU A 321 8.11 -8.86 5.44
CA LEU A 321 7.78 -10.01 6.29
C LEU A 321 6.60 -9.76 7.24
N ASP A 322 6.19 -8.50 7.43
CA ASP A 322 5.19 -8.15 8.46
C ASP A 322 3.87 -8.90 8.33
N MET A 323 3.35 -9.00 7.10
CA MET A 323 2.10 -9.74 6.84
C MET A 323 2.28 -11.23 7.12
N LEU A 324 3.40 -11.79 6.64
CA LEU A 324 3.71 -13.19 6.81
C LEU A 324 3.92 -13.52 8.28
N ASN A 325 4.67 -12.70 9.01
CA ASN A 325 4.89 -12.87 10.45
C ASN A 325 3.57 -12.88 11.24
N ARG A 326 2.60 -12.04 10.87
CA ARG A 326 1.26 -12.06 11.50
C ARG A 326 0.53 -13.39 11.29
N VAL A 327 0.58 -13.95 10.08
CA VAL A 327 -0.03 -15.25 9.77
C VAL A 327 0.69 -16.35 10.55
N TYR A 328 2.03 -16.31 10.55
CA TYR A 328 2.85 -17.28 11.30
C TYR A 328 2.59 -17.21 12.80
N GLN A 329 2.52 -16.01 13.40
CA GLN A 329 2.16 -15.83 14.81
C GLN A 329 0.78 -16.41 15.11
N HIS A 330 -0.24 -16.10 14.30
CA HIS A 330 -1.58 -16.64 14.48
C HIS A 330 -1.61 -18.18 14.40
N THR A 331 -0.84 -18.76 13.49
CA THR A 331 -0.74 -20.23 13.35
C THR A 331 0.02 -20.86 14.53
N MET A 332 1.07 -20.21 15.03
CA MET A 332 1.84 -20.65 16.19
C MET A 332 1.05 -20.52 17.50
N ASP A 333 0.23 -19.47 17.66
CA ASP A 333 -0.63 -19.33 18.83
C ASP A 333 -1.61 -20.50 18.98
N LYS A 334 -2.11 -21.05 17.87
CA LYS A 334 -2.94 -22.27 17.86
C LYS A 334 -2.19 -23.54 18.25
N LYS A 335 -0.86 -23.54 18.10
CA LYS A 335 0.01 -24.68 18.43
C LYS A 335 0.74 -24.52 19.78
N ARG A 336 0.46 -23.43 20.53
CA ARG A 336 1.19 -23.07 21.75
C ARG A 336 1.21 -24.20 22.78
N ASP A 337 0.07 -24.85 23.00
CA ASP A 337 -0.05 -25.93 23.96
C ASP A 337 0.75 -27.18 23.50
N ALA A 338 0.64 -27.52 22.21
CA ALA A 338 1.42 -28.64 21.64
C ALA A 338 2.94 -28.38 21.68
N VAL A 339 3.37 -27.13 21.52
CA VAL A 339 4.78 -26.75 21.65
C VAL A 339 5.22 -26.81 23.11
N ALA A 340 4.38 -26.38 24.06
CA ALA A 340 4.65 -26.49 25.50
C ALA A 340 4.80 -27.96 25.93
N ASP A 341 3.91 -28.84 25.46
CA ASP A 341 3.96 -30.27 25.73
C ASP A 341 5.22 -30.92 25.13
N ALA A 342 5.59 -30.54 23.92
CA ALA A 342 6.83 -31.04 23.28
C ALA A 342 8.08 -30.60 24.05
N ILE A 343 8.13 -29.37 24.55
CA ILE A 343 9.22 -28.86 25.39
C ILE A 343 9.25 -29.62 26.72
N ALA A 344 8.09 -29.82 27.34
CA ALA A 344 7.99 -30.57 28.61
C ALA A 344 8.48 -32.04 28.44
N THR A 345 8.08 -32.69 27.34
CA THR A 345 8.52 -34.03 26.98
C THR A 345 10.03 -34.12 26.77
N HIS A 346 10.59 -33.13 26.02
CA HIS A 346 12.04 -33.04 25.83
C HIS A 346 12.79 -32.87 27.15
N ASN A 347 12.33 -31.96 28.00
CA ASN A 347 12.95 -31.73 29.32
C ASN A 347 12.87 -32.95 30.22
N ALA A 348 11.77 -33.71 30.19
CA ALA A 348 11.64 -34.95 30.92
C ALA A 348 12.63 -36.02 30.42
N ALA A 349 12.84 -36.12 29.10
CA ALA A 349 13.84 -37.01 28.51
C ALA A 349 15.27 -36.66 28.93
N LEU A 350 15.61 -35.38 29.04
CA LEU A 350 16.90 -34.90 29.55
C LEU A 350 17.13 -35.38 31.02
N LEU A 351 16.10 -35.29 31.85
CA LEU A 351 16.16 -35.73 33.26
C LEU A 351 16.30 -37.23 33.39
N SER A 352 15.75 -38.01 32.46
CA SER A 352 15.82 -39.49 32.46
C SER A 352 17.08 -40.04 31.78
N GLY A 353 17.97 -39.20 31.24
CA GLY A 353 19.19 -39.62 30.56
C GLY A 353 18.95 -40.28 29.19
N GLN A 354 17.75 -40.15 28.63
CA GLN A 354 17.41 -40.65 27.29
C GLN A 354 17.74 -39.58 26.22
N SER A 355 18.54 -39.96 25.21
CA SER A 355 18.81 -39.06 24.07
C SER A 355 17.57 -38.91 23.21
N CYS A 356 17.01 -37.69 23.13
CA CYS A 356 15.98 -37.35 22.17
C CYS A 356 16.60 -37.18 20.76
N GLN A 357 16.25 -38.08 19.83
CA GLN A 357 16.56 -37.85 18.41
C GLN A 357 15.50 -36.90 17.84
N TYR A 358 15.94 -35.71 17.41
CA TYR A 358 15.07 -34.81 16.64
C TYR A 358 14.85 -35.41 15.24
N LYS A 359 13.59 -35.66 14.88
CA LYS A 359 13.16 -35.95 13.50
C LYS A 359 12.76 -34.70 12.78
#